data_75d86acf7ba86c967eba76723ee15a59
#
_entry.id   75d86acf7ba86c967eba76723ee15a59
#
_cell.length_a   1.000
_cell.length_b   1.000
_cell.length_c   1.000
_cell.angle_alpha   90.00
_cell.angle_beta   90.00
_cell.angle_gamma   90.00
#
_symmetry.space_group_name_H-M   'P 1'
#
loop_
_entity.id
_entity.type
_entity.pdbx_description
1 polymer ?
#
loop_
_entity_poly.entity_id
_entity_poly.type
_entity_poly.pdbx_seq_one_letter_code
_entity_poly.pdbx_strand_id
1 'polypeptide(L)'
;PGYDIGPWSQNPNQPANQNFVFKISLSPQENTGNKTKAPMGHTGVWSNGVSIFNAEDGMSYNNQGVWNQNALYFEGVSFDDCLGHPAPNGEYHHHVNPTCLYDDSDDQNHSPIIGYAFDNFPIYGAYGYANINGTGTIKRMESSYQLKNINTRTNGPTLNQEPLGAYLEDHEYISGSGDLDEYNGRDCITPEYPNGTYAYFVTIDANLDPVYPYTPGPYYYGVAQGSGNLGPGSGHNTIPSNCTSYTGSTTSLINIDRILDRTIVDVLDFSGKKTSEKYNIPLFYIYKNGDVDRKLIIQ
;
A
#
# COMPACT_ATOMS: atom_id res chain seq x y z
N PRO A 1 -6.59 -12.93 3.57
CA PRO A 1 -5.57 -11.89 3.54
C PRO A 1 -4.13 -12.41 3.52
N GLY A 2 -3.82 -13.61 4.05
CA GLY A 2 -2.48 -14.20 4.04
C GLY A 2 -1.65 -13.93 5.31
N TYR A 3 -2.24 -13.30 6.30
CA TYR A 3 -1.69 -13.08 7.64
C TYR A 3 -2.79 -13.27 8.69
N ASP A 4 -2.41 -13.40 9.96
CA ASP A 4 -3.37 -13.49 11.07
C ASP A 4 -4.07 -12.13 11.25
N ILE A 5 -5.38 -12.16 11.27
CA ILE A 5 -6.25 -11.00 11.40
C ILE A 5 -7.19 -11.16 12.59
N GLY A 6 -7.62 -10.02 13.13
CA GLY A 6 -8.40 -9.99 14.37
C GLY A 6 -7.50 -10.03 15.63
N PRO A 7 -8.05 -10.03 16.81
CA PRO A 7 -9.48 -9.84 17.07
C PRO A 7 -9.95 -8.41 16.72
N TRP A 8 -11.20 -8.29 16.31
CA TRP A 8 -11.80 -6.98 16.02
C TRP A 8 -12.60 -6.51 17.21
N SER A 9 -11.98 -5.71 18.05
CA SER A 9 -12.67 -5.06 19.16
C SER A 9 -13.76 -4.12 18.62
N GLN A 10 -14.95 -4.17 19.23
CA GLN A 10 -16.08 -3.32 18.87
C GLN A 10 -16.58 -3.43 17.41
N ASN A 11 -16.19 -4.47 16.69
CA ASN A 11 -16.70 -4.77 15.35
C ASN A 11 -17.39 -6.16 15.35
N PRO A 12 -18.70 -6.23 15.13
CA PRO A 12 -19.44 -7.48 15.13
C PRO A 12 -19.26 -8.29 13.84
N ASN A 13 -18.64 -7.72 12.82
CA ASN A 13 -18.51 -8.33 11.50
C ASN A 13 -17.38 -9.37 11.48
N GLN A 14 -17.44 -10.29 10.52
CA GLN A 14 -16.42 -11.32 10.31
C GLN A 14 -16.02 -11.31 8.83
N PRO A 15 -14.74 -11.50 8.50
CA PRO A 15 -14.29 -11.57 7.13
C PRO A 15 -14.95 -12.72 6.36
N ALA A 16 -15.30 -12.45 5.13
CA ALA A 16 -15.82 -13.43 4.19
C ALA A 16 -15.15 -13.27 2.83
N ASN A 17 -15.03 -14.38 2.10
CA ASN A 17 -14.49 -14.33 0.74
C ASN A 17 -15.44 -13.56 -0.17
N GLN A 18 -14.97 -12.47 -0.72
CA GLN A 18 -15.73 -11.58 -1.62
C GLN A 18 -15.64 -12.01 -3.09
N ASN A 19 -14.75 -12.96 -3.44
CA ASN A 19 -14.48 -13.39 -4.81
C ASN A 19 -14.15 -12.23 -5.75
N PHE A 20 -13.37 -11.26 -5.28
CA PHE A 20 -13.00 -10.10 -6.06
C PHE A 20 -12.08 -10.45 -7.23
N VAL A 21 -12.31 -9.76 -8.34
CA VAL A 21 -11.46 -9.73 -9.53
C VAL A 21 -11.24 -8.27 -9.90
N PHE A 22 -10.07 -7.75 -9.55
CA PHE A 22 -9.63 -6.41 -9.95
C PHE A 22 -8.76 -6.46 -11.20
N LYS A 23 -8.80 -5.41 -12.00
CA LYS A 23 -7.98 -5.24 -13.21
C LYS A 23 -7.01 -4.08 -13.01
N ILE A 24 -5.71 -4.35 -13.13
CA ILE A 24 -4.67 -3.33 -13.09
C ILE A 24 -3.99 -3.29 -14.45
N SER A 25 -3.95 -2.10 -15.05
CA SER A 25 -3.24 -1.89 -16.31
C SER A 25 -1.72 -1.85 -16.07
N LEU A 26 -0.95 -2.46 -16.96
CA LEU A 26 0.50 -2.37 -16.96
C LEU A 26 1.02 -1.05 -17.55
N SER A 27 0.12 -0.19 -18.02
CA SER A 27 0.46 1.10 -18.65
C SER A 27 -0.36 2.21 -18.01
N PRO A 28 -0.06 2.59 -16.76
CA PRO A 28 -0.72 3.70 -16.09
C PRO A 28 -0.50 5.00 -16.88
N GLN A 29 -1.45 5.92 -16.82
CA GLN A 29 -1.37 7.20 -17.50
C GLN A 29 -1.72 8.33 -16.54
N GLU A 30 -0.96 9.42 -16.57
CA GLU A 30 -1.33 10.64 -15.88
C GLU A 30 -2.70 11.15 -16.38
N ASN A 31 -3.55 11.58 -15.46
CA ASN A 31 -4.74 12.32 -15.81
C ASN A 31 -4.42 13.83 -15.87
N THR A 32 -4.22 14.35 -17.08
CA THR A 32 -3.94 15.78 -17.30
C THR A 32 -5.19 16.66 -17.30
N GLY A 33 -6.38 16.06 -17.16
CA GLY A 33 -7.66 16.76 -17.01
C GLY A 33 -8.09 16.91 -15.55
N ASN A 34 -9.41 16.96 -15.33
CA ASN A 34 -9.97 16.99 -13.97
C ASN A 34 -9.61 15.68 -13.24
N LYS A 35 -8.95 15.81 -12.11
CA LYS A 35 -8.58 14.65 -11.28
C LYS A 35 -9.81 13.96 -10.70
N THR A 36 -9.78 12.66 -10.61
CA THR A 36 -10.86 11.85 -10.04
C THR A 36 -10.69 11.75 -8.53
N LYS A 37 -11.72 12.15 -7.75
CA LYS A 37 -11.70 11.93 -6.30
C LYS A 37 -11.66 10.42 -6.03
N ALA A 38 -10.83 9.98 -5.08
CA ALA A 38 -10.85 8.62 -4.57
C ALA A 38 -12.21 8.38 -3.90
N PRO A 39 -13.03 7.43 -4.41
CA PRO A 39 -14.39 7.25 -3.91
C PRO A 39 -14.41 6.56 -2.55
N MET A 40 -15.57 6.53 -1.91
CA MET A 40 -15.86 5.56 -0.87
C MET A 40 -15.72 4.13 -1.42
N GLY A 41 -15.42 3.15 -0.53
CA GLY A 41 -15.17 1.76 -0.92
C GLY A 41 -13.81 1.59 -1.61
N HIS A 42 -13.75 0.76 -2.63
CA HIS A 42 -12.49 0.38 -3.27
C HIS A 42 -11.77 1.55 -3.94
N THR A 43 -10.56 1.84 -3.50
CA THR A 43 -9.65 2.83 -4.11
C THR A 43 -8.38 2.20 -4.67
N GLY A 44 -8.09 0.98 -4.27
CA GLY A 44 -6.94 0.19 -4.69
C GLY A 44 -7.02 -1.22 -4.15
N VAL A 45 -5.98 -2.00 -4.40
CA VAL A 45 -5.83 -3.36 -3.91
C VAL A 45 -4.41 -3.60 -3.44
N TRP A 46 -4.26 -4.18 -2.25
CA TRP A 46 -2.98 -4.64 -1.76
C TRP A 46 -2.51 -5.89 -2.51
N SER A 47 -1.23 -6.15 -2.47
CA SER A 47 -0.60 -7.27 -3.15
C SER A 47 -1.12 -8.65 -2.70
N ASN A 48 -1.71 -8.74 -1.51
CA ASN A 48 -2.38 -9.94 -0.99
C ASN A 48 -3.88 -10.03 -1.34
N GLY A 49 -4.40 -9.10 -2.16
CA GLY A 49 -5.80 -9.08 -2.60
C GLY A 49 -6.78 -8.39 -1.66
N VAL A 50 -6.32 -7.82 -0.55
CA VAL A 50 -7.16 -7.05 0.36
C VAL A 50 -7.46 -5.67 -0.23
N SER A 51 -8.69 -5.21 -0.08
CA SER A 51 -9.15 -3.91 -0.57
C SER A 51 -8.52 -2.74 0.19
N ILE A 52 -8.23 -1.67 -0.53
CA ILE A 52 -7.86 -0.36 0.03
C ILE A 52 -9.09 0.53 -0.04
N PHE A 53 -9.46 1.12 1.09
CA PHE A 53 -10.45 2.18 1.17
C PHE A 53 -9.74 3.51 1.38
N ASN A 54 -10.43 4.62 1.08
CA ASN A 54 -9.91 5.95 1.37
C ASN A 54 -9.98 6.28 2.87
N ALA A 55 -9.51 7.46 3.26
CA ALA A 55 -9.49 7.91 4.65
C ALA A 55 -10.89 8.19 5.27
N GLU A 56 -11.96 8.11 4.48
CA GLU A 56 -13.33 8.50 4.87
C GLU A 56 -14.12 7.28 5.38
N ASP A 57 -14.84 7.40 6.50
CA ASP A 57 -15.66 6.33 7.08
C ASP A 57 -17.10 6.25 6.53
N GLY A 58 -17.46 7.10 5.61
CA GLY A 58 -18.80 7.13 5.02
C GLY A 58 -19.82 8.02 5.73
N MET A 59 -19.46 8.58 6.88
CA MET A 59 -20.30 9.50 7.62
C MET A 59 -19.75 10.92 7.60
N SER A 60 -20.61 11.89 7.82
CA SER A 60 -20.23 13.28 8.02
C SER A 60 -21.00 13.90 9.17
N TYR A 61 -20.48 14.99 9.72
CA TYR A 61 -21.16 15.71 10.80
C TYR A 61 -22.59 16.09 10.38
N ASN A 62 -23.57 15.62 11.16
CA ASN A 62 -25.00 15.75 10.89
C ASN A 62 -25.45 15.27 9.50
N ASN A 63 -24.70 14.35 8.87
CA ASN A 63 -24.95 13.83 7.51
C ASN A 63 -25.03 14.93 6.43
N GLN A 64 -24.26 16.00 6.57
CA GLN A 64 -24.31 17.16 5.66
C GLN A 64 -23.26 17.09 4.53
N GLY A 65 -22.34 16.12 4.55
CA GLY A 65 -21.27 15.96 3.55
C GLY A 65 -20.26 17.11 3.53
N VAL A 66 -20.10 17.84 4.64
CA VAL A 66 -19.18 18.97 4.76
C VAL A 66 -17.96 18.62 5.62
N TRP A 67 -18.19 18.03 6.77
CA TRP A 67 -17.17 17.54 7.69
C TRP A 67 -17.24 16.03 7.67
N ASN A 68 -16.43 15.42 6.80
CA ASN A 68 -16.39 13.97 6.59
C ASN A 68 -15.50 13.31 7.65
N GLN A 69 -16.03 12.26 8.28
CA GLN A 69 -15.36 11.56 9.38
C GLN A 69 -14.10 10.87 8.88
N ASN A 70 -13.03 10.99 9.66
CA ASN A 70 -11.77 10.30 9.43
C ASN A 70 -11.88 8.87 9.99
N ALA A 71 -11.79 7.86 9.13
CA ALA A 71 -11.93 6.46 9.50
C ALA A 71 -10.95 6.04 10.60
N LEU A 72 -9.69 6.50 10.57
CA LEU A 72 -8.73 6.19 11.62
C LEU A 72 -9.21 6.64 13.00
N TYR A 73 -9.83 7.83 13.09
CA TYR A 73 -10.32 8.36 14.35
C TYR A 73 -11.61 7.68 14.82
N PHE A 74 -12.59 7.51 13.93
CA PHE A 74 -13.91 7.00 14.30
C PHE A 74 -14.00 5.47 14.29
N GLU A 75 -13.26 4.78 13.43
CA GLU A 75 -13.30 3.32 13.28
C GLU A 75 -12.05 2.62 13.83
N GLY A 76 -10.97 3.34 14.12
CA GLY A 76 -9.68 2.78 14.53
C GLY A 76 -9.77 1.85 15.75
N VAL A 77 -10.74 2.07 16.65
CA VAL A 77 -11.01 1.16 17.79
C VAL A 77 -11.47 -0.22 17.36
N SER A 78 -11.92 -0.38 16.11
CA SER A 78 -12.36 -1.64 15.52
C SER A 78 -11.30 -2.30 14.63
N PHE A 79 -10.15 -1.67 14.45
CA PHE A 79 -9.04 -2.24 13.68
C PHE A 79 -8.34 -3.34 14.48
N ASP A 80 -7.84 -4.33 13.77
CA ASP A 80 -6.95 -5.35 14.34
C ASP A 80 -5.48 -4.89 14.35
N ASP A 81 -4.57 -5.77 14.78
CA ASP A 81 -3.14 -5.47 14.86
C ASP A 81 -2.51 -5.19 13.47
N CYS A 82 -3.17 -5.59 12.39
CA CYS A 82 -2.79 -5.29 11.01
C CYS A 82 -3.37 -3.96 10.50
N LEU A 83 -4.10 -3.22 11.34
CA LEU A 83 -4.82 -1.97 11.04
C LEU A 83 -5.91 -2.13 9.97
N GLY A 84 -6.55 -3.31 9.93
CA GLY A 84 -7.69 -3.58 9.07
C GLY A 84 -8.91 -4.05 9.84
N HIS A 85 -10.07 -4.03 9.20
CA HIS A 85 -11.29 -4.53 9.78
C HIS A 85 -12.31 -4.97 8.70
N PRO A 86 -13.31 -5.82 9.07
CA PRO A 86 -14.34 -6.24 8.14
C PRO A 86 -15.53 -5.26 8.11
N ALA A 87 -15.98 -4.89 6.91
CA ALA A 87 -17.26 -4.22 6.70
C ALA A 87 -18.47 -5.16 6.98
N PRO A 88 -19.71 -4.62 7.05
CA PRO A 88 -20.91 -5.45 7.32
C PRO A 88 -21.14 -6.62 6.37
N ASN A 89 -20.66 -6.53 5.12
CA ASN A 89 -20.71 -7.62 4.14
C ASN A 89 -19.57 -8.64 4.28
N GLY A 90 -18.70 -8.50 5.28
CA GLY A 90 -17.53 -9.34 5.50
C GLY A 90 -16.32 -8.97 4.64
N GLU A 91 -16.31 -7.82 4.00
CA GLU A 91 -15.15 -7.32 3.25
C GLU A 91 -14.10 -6.79 4.22
N TYR A 92 -12.98 -7.52 4.36
CA TYR A 92 -11.83 -7.03 5.12
C TYR A 92 -11.05 -6.01 4.30
N HIS A 93 -10.76 -4.86 4.87
CA HIS A 93 -10.09 -3.75 4.19
C HIS A 93 -9.22 -2.92 5.13
N HIS A 94 -8.40 -2.05 4.56
CA HIS A 94 -7.61 -1.06 5.28
C HIS A 94 -7.92 0.34 4.79
N HIS A 95 -7.98 1.29 5.73
CA HIS A 95 -7.99 2.74 5.45
C HIS A 95 -6.60 3.36 5.55
N VAL A 96 -5.65 2.66 6.17
CA VAL A 96 -4.33 3.15 6.54
C VAL A 96 -3.24 2.14 6.16
N ASN A 97 -2.01 2.38 6.61
CA ASN A 97 -0.85 1.51 6.43
C ASN A 97 -1.14 0.06 6.84
N PRO A 98 -0.96 -0.94 5.95
CA PRO A 98 -1.18 -2.36 6.27
C PRO A 98 0.05 -2.96 6.97
N THR A 99 0.20 -2.75 8.28
CA THR A 99 1.39 -3.09 9.07
C THR A 99 1.87 -4.55 8.92
N CYS A 100 0.96 -5.50 8.66
CA CYS A 100 1.30 -6.91 8.48
C CYS A 100 1.73 -7.28 7.05
N LEU A 101 1.73 -6.35 6.10
CA LEU A 101 1.99 -6.66 4.70
C LEU A 101 3.47 -6.52 4.33
N TYR A 102 4.20 -5.68 5.03
CA TYR A 102 5.63 -5.43 4.85
C TYR A 102 6.26 -5.00 6.18
N ASP A 103 7.57 -4.92 6.26
CA ASP A 103 8.28 -4.40 7.43
C ASP A 103 8.29 -2.87 7.36
N ASP A 104 7.39 -2.22 8.10
CA ASP A 104 7.26 -0.77 8.15
C ASP A 104 8.25 -0.08 9.11
N SER A 105 9.12 -0.85 9.75
CA SER A 105 10.25 -0.38 10.53
C SER A 105 11.60 -0.40 9.78
N ASP A 106 11.65 -0.98 8.58
CA ASP A 106 12.88 -1.08 7.77
C ASP A 106 13.19 0.26 7.08
N ASP A 107 13.88 1.12 7.80
CA ASP A 107 14.35 2.42 7.33
C ASP A 107 15.67 2.37 6.53
N GLN A 108 16.23 1.18 6.32
CA GLN A 108 17.50 0.98 5.60
C GLN A 108 17.30 0.65 4.12
N ASN A 109 16.12 0.14 3.76
CA ASN A 109 15.80 -0.29 2.41
C ASN A 109 14.62 0.50 1.84
N HIS A 110 14.61 0.67 0.51
CA HIS A 110 13.41 1.16 -0.18
C HIS A 110 12.28 0.15 0.05
N SER A 111 11.13 0.63 0.53
CA SER A 111 9.98 -0.25 0.72
C SER A 111 9.57 -0.95 -0.57
N PRO A 112 9.04 -2.17 -0.52
CA PRO A 112 8.53 -2.87 -1.69
C PRO A 112 7.23 -2.24 -2.21
N ILE A 113 6.83 -2.62 -3.44
CA ILE A 113 5.44 -2.42 -3.89
C ILE A 113 4.53 -3.29 -3.02
N ILE A 114 3.60 -2.66 -2.33
CA ILE A 114 2.63 -3.33 -1.46
C ILE A 114 1.22 -3.37 -2.04
N GLY A 115 0.97 -2.63 -3.13
CA GLY A 115 -0.32 -2.61 -3.80
C GLY A 115 -0.34 -1.75 -5.05
N TYR A 116 -1.54 -1.59 -5.59
CA TYR A 116 -1.82 -0.73 -6.74
C TYR A 116 -3.09 0.07 -6.50
N ALA A 117 -3.02 1.37 -6.77
CA ALA A 117 -4.20 2.22 -6.83
C ALA A 117 -5.02 1.94 -8.10
N PHE A 118 -6.29 2.29 -8.12
CA PHE A 118 -7.14 2.01 -9.28
C PHE A 118 -7.03 3.04 -10.41
N ASP A 119 -6.02 3.88 -10.38
CA ASP A 119 -5.44 4.56 -11.53
C ASP A 119 -4.21 3.82 -12.10
N ASN A 120 -3.93 2.63 -11.56
CA ASN A 120 -2.89 1.66 -11.95
C ASN A 120 -1.46 1.99 -11.54
N PHE A 121 -1.23 3.09 -10.83
CA PHE A 121 0.10 3.38 -10.31
C PHE A 121 0.40 2.53 -9.06
N PRO A 122 1.69 2.16 -8.86
CA PRO A 122 2.10 1.36 -7.71
C PRO A 122 1.98 2.15 -6.41
N ILE A 123 1.70 1.40 -5.34
CA ILE A 123 1.74 1.89 -3.96
C ILE A 123 2.89 1.19 -3.25
N TYR A 124 3.80 1.97 -2.71
CA TYR A 124 4.93 1.50 -1.91
C TYR A 124 4.62 1.59 -0.42
N GLY A 125 5.37 0.85 0.37
CA GLY A 125 5.46 1.10 1.80
C GLY A 125 6.05 2.49 2.10
N ALA A 126 6.35 2.76 3.37
CA ALA A 126 6.60 4.13 3.83
C ALA A 126 7.98 4.71 3.47
N TYR A 127 8.93 3.92 2.99
CA TYR A 127 10.31 4.37 2.77
C TYR A 127 10.70 4.39 1.29
N GLY A 128 11.38 5.45 0.87
CA GLY A 128 11.87 5.63 -0.49
C GLY A 128 13.22 6.34 -0.54
N TYR A 129 13.78 6.48 -1.73
CA TYR A 129 15.01 7.26 -1.92
C TYR A 129 14.78 8.72 -1.55
N ALA A 130 15.74 9.37 -0.90
CA ALA A 130 15.65 10.79 -0.57
C ALA A 130 15.46 11.67 -1.82
N ASN A 131 16.14 11.33 -2.90
CA ASN A 131 16.05 12.06 -4.17
C ASN A 131 15.16 11.34 -5.18
N ILE A 132 14.37 12.08 -5.92
CA ILE A 132 13.46 11.56 -6.96
C ILE A 132 14.18 10.81 -8.09
N ASN A 133 15.48 11.04 -8.29
CA ASN A 133 16.29 10.35 -9.30
C ASN A 133 16.85 9.00 -8.83
N GLY A 134 16.34 8.43 -7.73
CA GLY A 134 16.77 7.13 -7.22
C GLY A 134 18.10 7.14 -6.46
N THR A 135 18.56 8.30 -6.03
CA THR A 135 19.82 8.47 -5.28
C THR A 135 19.57 9.00 -3.87
N GLY A 136 20.62 9.06 -3.08
CA GLY A 136 20.56 9.49 -1.69
C GLY A 136 20.27 8.33 -0.72
N THR A 137 20.11 8.67 0.55
CA THR A 137 19.74 7.71 1.59
C THR A 137 18.28 7.29 1.45
N ILE A 138 17.94 6.16 2.03
CA ILE A 138 16.54 5.82 2.28
C ILE A 138 16.00 6.73 3.38
N LYS A 139 14.77 7.17 3.23
CA LYS A 139 14.06 7.94 4.24
C LYS A 139 12.57 7.61 4.22
N ARG A 140 11.91 7.85 5.33
CA ARG A 140 10.44 7.83 5.41
C ARG A 140 9.88 8.97 4.55
N MET A 141 8.90 8.64 3.69
CA MET A 141 8.23 9.62 2.84
C MET A 141 7.22 10.42 3.67
N GLU A 142 7.35 11.72 3.65
CA GLU A 142 6.52 12.63 4.44
C GLU A 142 5.37 13.17 3.62
N SER A 143 4.15 13.09 4.20
CA SER A 143 2.97 13.73 3.62
C SER A 143 3.12 15.26 3.63
N SER A 144 2.61 15.92 2.59
CA SER A 144 2.47 17.37 2.57
C SER A 144 1.11 17.86 3.11
N TYR A 145 0.32 16.97 3.68
CA TYR A 145 -0.88 17.35 4.41
C TYR A 145 -0.56 17.61 5.88
N GLN A 146 -1.14 18.67 6.42
CA GLN A 146 -0.97 19.08 7.81
C GLN A 146 -2.34 19.44 8.41
N LEU A 147 -2.43 19.36 9.74
CA LEU A 147 -3.61 19.89 10.43
C LEU A 147 -3.68 21.41 10.26
N LYS A 148 -4.87 21.89 9.94
CA LYS A 148 -5.15 23.34 9.86
C LYS A 148 -4.94 24.00 11.21
N ASN A 149 -4.41 25.20 11.19
CA ASN A 149 -4.31 26.03 12.39
C ASN A 149 -5.62 26.80 12.62
N ILE A 150 -6.64 26.12 13.09
CA ILE A 150 -7.98 26.68 13.34
C ILE A 150 -8.42 26.45 14.79
N ASN A 151 -9.19 27.38 15.32
CA ASN A 151 -9.81 27.29 16.64
C ASN A 151 -11.29 26.89 16.60
N THR A 152 -11.89 26.92 15.42
CA THR A 152 -13.30 26.59 15.21
C THR A 152 -13.50 26.02 13.80
N ARG A 153 -14.45 25.10 13.65
CA ARG A 153 -14.94 24.61 12.36
C ARG A 153 -16.20 25.38 11.98
N THR A 154 -16.21 25.98 10.79
CA THR A 154 -17.41 26.65 10.27
C THR A 154 -18.48 25.60 9.96
N ASN A 155 -19.65 25.70 10.59
CA ASN A 155 -20.75 24.74 10.47
C ASN A 155 -20.35 23.28 10.81
N GLY A 156 -19.37 23.11 11.67
CA GLY A 156 -18.89 21.81 12.12
C GLY A 156 -18.95 21.65 13.64
N PRO A 157 -18.57 20.48 14.17
CA PRO A 157 -18.49 20.25 15.60
C PRO A 157 -17.38 21.11 16.21
N THR A 158 -17.58 21.50 17.47
CA THR A 158 -16.53 22.23 18.21
C THR A 158 -15.32 21.33 18.47
N LEU A 159 -14.14 21.91 18.65
CA LEU A 159 -12.93 21.16 18.97
C LEU A 159 -12.98 20.47 20.36
N ASN A 160 -13.92 20.87 21.21
CA ASN A 160 -14.20 20.18 22.48
C ASN A 160 -15.08 18.93 22.30
N GLN A 161 -15.91 18.88 21.24
CA GLN A 161 -16.71 17.71 20.90
C GLN A 161 -15.85 16.67 20.18
N GLU A 162 -15.10 17.13 19.18
CA GLU A 162 -14.22 16.28 18.39
C GLU A 162 -12.88 17.02 18.16
N PRO A 163 -11.75 16.42 18.50
CA PRO A 163 -10.44 17.07 18.37
C PRO A 163 -10.10 17.35 16.90
N LEU A 164 -9.12 18.21 16.69
CA LEU A 164 -8.58 18.47 15.36
C LEU A 164 -7.96 17.17 14.80
N GLY A 165 -8.26 16.85 13.54
CA GLY A 165 -7.89 15.59 12.88
C GLY A 165 -9.01 14.55 12.85
N ALA A 166 -10.10 14.75 13.60
CA ALA A 166 -11.26 13.88 13.57
C ALA A 166 -12.01 13.90 12.21
N TYR A 167 -11.85 14.95 11.44
CA TYR A 167 -12.48 15.11 10.12
C TYR A 167 -11.41 15.31 9.04
N LEU A 168 -11.70 14.84 7.82
CA LEU A 168 -10.77 14.99 6.70
C LEU A 168 -10.46 16.46 6.40
N GLU A 169 -11.48 17.33 6.51
CA GLU A 169 -11.38 18.75 6.27
C GLU A 169 -10.61 19.52 7.34
N ASP A 170 -10.19 18.86 8.42
CA ASP A 170 -9.24 19.41 9.37
C ASP A 170 -7.83 19.52 8.79
N HIS A 171 -7.57 18.81 7.69
CA HIS A 171 -6.28 18.81 7.04
C HIS A 171 -6.26 19.78 5.84
N GLU A 172 -5.08 20.26 5.53
CA GLU A 172 -4.80 21.05 4.34
C GLU A 172 -3.50 20.60 3.69
N TYR A 173 -3.47 20.66 2.37
CA TYR A 173 -2.26 20.42 1.60
C TYR A 173 -1.40 21.67 1.57
N ILE A 174 -0.11 21.55 1.91
CA ILE A 174 0.88 22.63 1.84
C ILE A 174 2.01 22.17 0.93
N SER A 175 2.02 22.69 -0.29
CA SER A 175 3.01 22.31 -1.30
C SER A 175 4.45 22.45 -0.78
N GLY A 176 5.21 21.36 -0.88
CA GLY A 176 6.63 21.33 -0.50
C GLY A 176 6.89 21.25 1.01
N SER A 177 5.86 21.03 1.84
CA SER A 177 6.08 20.80 3.28
C SER A 177 6.51 19.38 3.62
N GLY A 178 6.28 18.43 2.71
CA GLY A 178 6.72 17.04 2.76
C GLY A 178 7.37 16.61 1.44
N ASP A 179 7.51 15.31 1.26
CA ASP A 179 8.11 14.70 0.06
C ASP A 179 7.08 14.41 -1.05
N LEU A 180 5.80 14.34 -0.67
CA LEU A 180 4.70 13.87 -1.50
C LEU A 180 3.80 15.04 -1.92
N ASP A 181 3.19 14.90 -3.09
CA ASP A 181 2.24 15.87 -3.64
C ASP A 181 0.83 15.75 -3.04
N GLU A 182 -0.14 16.47 -3.61
CA GLU A 182 -1.53 16.49 -3.16
C GLU A 182 -2.27 15.15 -3.38
N TYR A 183 -1.68 14.19 -4.08
CA TYR A 183 -2.24 12.85 -4.29
C TYR A 183 -1.60 11.80 -3.39
N ASN A 184 -0.66 12.17 -2.53
CA ASN A 184 0.16 11.32 -1.66
C ASN A 184 1.14 10.45 -2.44
N GLY A 185 1.72 11.00 -3.49
CA GLY A 185 2.71 10.35 -4.34
C GLY A 185 3.75 11.33 -4.88
N ARG A 186 4.58 10.85 -5.77
CA ARG A 186 5.58 11.66 -6.50
C ARG A 186 6.09 10.94 -7.73
N ASP A 187 6.55 11.70 -8.73
CA ASP A 187 7.39 11.17 -9.80
C ASP A 187 8.77 10.82 -9.24
N CYS A 188 9.19 9.56 -9.37
CA CYS A 188 10.49 9.12 -8.86
C CYS A 188 11.00 7.85 -9.55
N ILE A 189 12.30 7.59 -9.39
CA ILE A 189 12.91 6.30 -9.66
C ILE A 189 12.75 5.42 -8.43
N THR A 190 12.39 4.15 -8.67
CA THR A 190 12.28 3.10 -7.65
C THR A 190 13.05 1.86 -8.09
N PRO A 191 13.29 0.87 -7.23
CA PRO A 191 13.98 -0.36 -7.62
C PRO A 191 13.32 -1.09 -8.80
N GLU A 192 11.98 -1.11 -8.87
CA GLU A 192 11.20 -1.78 -9.92
C GLU A 192 11.05 -0.91 -11.18
N TYR A 193 11.18 0.40 -11.05
CA TYR A 193 11.04 1.36 -12.15
C TYR A 193 12.31 2.23 -12.30
N PRO A 194 13.41 1.66 -12.83
CA PRO A 194 14.69 2.38 -12.94
C PRO A 194 14.67 3.53 -13.95
N ASN A 195 13.66 3.60 -14.81
CA ASN A 195 13.44 4.69 -15.74
C ASN A 195 12.46 5.75 -15.22
N GLY A 196 11.98 5.59 -13.98
CA GLY A 196 11.01 6.46 -13.33
C GLY A 196 9.57 6.03 -13.55
N THR A 197 8.76 6.37 -12.56
CA THR A 197 7.30 6.23 -12.55
C THR A 197 6.73 7.25 -11.58
N TYR A 198 5.45 7.54 -11.67
CA TYR A 198 4.75 8.09 -10.54
C TYR A 198 4.46 6.95 -9.53
N ALA A 199 4.69 7.20 -8.26
CA ALA A 199 4.51 6.22 -7.19
C ALA A 199 3.80 6.85 -5.99
N TYR A 200 2.78 6.17 -5.48
CA TYR A 200 2.18 6.48 -4.19
C TYR A 200 3.00 5.84 -3.07
N PHE A 201 2.93 6.44 -1.89
CA PHE A 201 3.51 5.87 -0.67
C PHE A 201 2.47 5.89 0.44
N VAL A 202 2.44 4.84 1.27
CA VAL A 202 1.73 4.95 2.54
C VAL A 202 2.49 5.89 3.47
N THR A 203 1.77 6.64 4.28
CA THR A 203 2.38 7.66 5.15
C THR A 203 2.21 7.31 6.63
N ILE A 204 3.35 7.29 7.32
CA ILE A 204 3.46 7.05 8.77
C ILE A 204 4.39 8.09 9.40
N ASP A 205 4.32 8.28 10.71
CA ASP A 205 5.24 9.14 11.46
C ASP A 205 6.45 8.37 12.02
N ALA A 206 7.22 9.00 12.87
CA ALA A 206 8.40 8.40 13.49
C ALA A 206 8.07 7.30 14.52
N ASN A 207 6.83 7.24 14.99
CA ASN A 207 6.33 6.19 15.88
C ASN A 207 5.64 5.06 15.13
N LEU A 208 5.65 5.10 13.79
CA LEU A 208 4.94 4.22 12.86
C LEU A 208 3.41 4.43 12.88
N ASP A 209 2.92 5.52 13.48
CA ASP A 209 1.51 5.86 13.46
C ASP A 209 1.10 6.39 12.07
N PRO A 210 -0.08 6.01 11.55
CA PRO A 210 -0.54 6.46 10.25
C PRO A 210 -0.73 7.98 10.18
N VAL A 211 -0.26 8.60 9.09
CA VAL A 211 -0.36 10.05 8.82
C VAL A 211 -1.26 10.29 7.62
N TYR A 212 -2.22 11.23 7.76
CA TYR A 212 -3.14 11.59 6.68
C TYR A 212 -2.38 12.06 5.41
N PRO A 213 -2.78 11.63 4.20
CA PRO A 213 -3.99 10.89 3.83
C PRO A 213 -3.87 9.35 3.88
N TYR A 214 -2.84 8.80 4.49
CA TYR A 214 -2.55 7.39 4.78
C TYR A 214 -2.17 6.56 3.55
N THR A 215 -3.00 6.59 2.52
CA THR A 215 -2.94 5.82 1.26
C THR A 215 -3.10 6.78 0.07
N PRO A 216 -3.17 6.34 -1.20
CA PRO A 216 -3.49 7.22 -2.32
C PRO A 216 -4.76 8.04 -2.08
N GLY A 217 -4.66 9.35 -2.24
CA GLY A 217 -5.81 10.25 -2.06
C GLY A 217 -5.42 11.66 -1.64
N PRO A 218 -6.42 12.55 -1.49
CA PRO A 218 -7.86 12.37 -1.72
C PRO A 218 -8.31 12.28 -3.19
N TYR A 219 -7.41 12.52 -4.13
CA TYR A 219 -7.63 12.37 -5.58
C TYR A 219 -6.58 11.45 -6.17
N TYR A 220 -6.89 10.81 -7.29
CA TYR A 220 -5.90 10.07 -8.06
C TYR A 220 -5.05 11.00 -8.92
N TYR A 221 -3.77 10.69 -9.01
CA TYR A 221 -2.85 11.30 -9.98
C TYR A 221 -3.18 10.89 -11.41
N GLY A 222 -3.41 9.59 -11.61
CA GLY A 222 -3.61 8.99 -12.92
C GLY A 222 -5.07 8.94 -13.38
N VAL A 223 -5.24 8.39 -14.57
CA VAL A 223 -6.58 8.10 -15.12
C VAL A 223 -7.16 6.92 -14.34
N ALA A 224 -8.11 7.21 -13.47
CA ALA A 224 -8.80 6.21 -12.68
C ALA A 224 -9.60 5.25 -13.57
N GLN A 225 -9.48 3.95 -13.31
CA GLN A 225 -10.25 2.95 -14.04
C GLN A 225 -11.72 3.01 -13.62
N GLY A 226 -12.60 3.23 -14.60
CA GLY A 226 -14.04 3.32 -14.38
C GLY A 226 -14.67 2.07 -13.75
N SER A 227 -15.93 1.93 -13.88
CA SER A 227 -16.93 1.16 -13.13
C SER A 227 -16.63 -0.30 -12.70
N GLY A 228 -15.47 -0.88 -13.04
CA GLY A 228 -15.16 -2.28 -12.69
C GLY A 228 -14.41 -2.46 -11.37
N ASN A 229 -13.59 -1.47 -10.99
CA ASN A 229 -12.73 -1.55 -9.79
C ASN A 229 -13.15 -0.58 -8.68
N LEU A 230 -13.65 0.61 -9.05
CA LEU A 230 -13.84 1.73 -8.14
C LEU A 230 -15.14 1.65 -7.35
N GLY A 231 -15.05 2.02 -6.08
CA GLY A 231 -16.20 2.30 -5.24
C GLY A 231 -16.87 1.07 -4.63
N PRO A 232 -17.93 1.28 -3.85
CA PRO A 232 -18.61 0.22 -3.13
C PRO A 232 -19.23 -0.82 -4.08
N GLY A 233 -19.08 -2.11 -3.75
CA GLY A 233 -19.70 -3.21 -4.51
C GLY A 233 -19.08 -3.48 -5.90
N SER A 234 -17.95 -2.85 -6.22
CA SER A 234 -17.17 -3.13 -7.43
C SER A 234 -16.23 -4.34 -7.23
N GLY A 235 -15.27 -4.55 -8.15
CA GLY A 235 -14.29 -5.64 -7.99
C GLY A 235 -14.79 -6.99 -8.50
N HIS A 236 -15.81 -7.03 -9.35
CA HIS A 236 -16.33 -8.27 -9.95
C HIS A 236 -16.13 -8.27 -11.48
N ASN A 237 -14.91 -7.96 -11.90
CA ASN A 237 -14.59 -7.97 -13.33
C ASN A 237 -14.60 -9.39 -13.90
N THR A 238 -14.94 -9.51 -15.18
CA THR A 238 -14.82 -10.78 -15.89
C THR A 238 -13.36 -11.08 -16.20
N ILE A 239 -12.90 -12.29 -15.88
CA ILE A 239 -11.58 -12.78 -16.27
C ILE A 239 -11.62 -13.11 -17.77
N PRO A 240 -10.73 -12.55 -18.61
CA PRO A 240 -10.68 -12.89 -20.02
C PRO A 240 -10.35 -14.39 -20.23
N SER A 241 -10.95 -15.01 -21.23
CA SER A 241 -10.76 -16.45 -21.51
C SER A 241 -9.33 -16.81 -21.96
N ASN A 242 -8.57 -15.83 -22.44
CA ASN A 242 -7.17 -15.97 -22.88
C ASN A 242 -6.15 -15.56 -21.81
N CYS A 243 -6.58 -15.44 -20.54
CA CYS A 243 -5.71 -15.04 -19.46
C CYS A 243 -4.87 -16.24 -18.97
N THR A 244 -3.60 -16.01 -18.69
CA THR A 244 -2.74 -16.99 -18.02
C THR A 244 -3.02 -16.94 -16.52
N SER A 245 -3.42 -18.07 -15.94
CA SER A 245 -3.64 -18.16 -14.50
C SER A 245 -2.35 -18.54 -13.78
N TYR A 246 -1.99 -17.77 -12.77
CA TYR A 246 -0.93 -18.10 -11.84
C TYR A 246 -1.58 -18.41 -10.48
N THR A 247 -1.52 -19.66 -10.07
CA THR A 247 -1.93 -20.06 -8.72
C THR A 247 -0.67 -20.12 -7.87
N GLY A 248 -0.37 -19.03 -7.18
CA GLY A 248 0.67 -19.04 -6.14
C GLY A 248 0.25 -19.95 -4.99
N SER A 249 1.10 -20.87 -4.56
CA SER A 249 1.00 -21.39 -3.21
C SER A 249 1.22 -20.21 -2.25
N THR A 250 0.47 -20.16 -1.18
CA THR A 250 0.31 -19.08 -0.20
C THR A 250 1.58 -18.72 0.60
N THR A 251 2.70 -18.53 -0.06
CA THR A 251 3.92 -18.06 0.59
C THR A 251 4.68 -17.15 -0.35
N SER A 252 4.63 -15.88 -0.02
CA SER A 252 5.40 -14.76 -0.55
C SER A 252 5.12 -14.38 -2.00
N LEU A 253 4.68 -13.14 -2.19
CA LEU A 253 4.89 -12.37 -3.42
C LEU A 253 6.39 -12.14 -3.61
N ILE A 254 7.08 -13.19 -4.00
CA ILE A 254 8.42 -13.08 -4.51
C ILE A 254 8.28 -12.70 -5.98
N ASN A 255 8.91 -11.62 -6.36
CA ASN A 255 9.19 -11.13 -7.70
C ASN A 255 9.13 -12.25 -8.76
N ILE A 256 8.04 -12.33 -9.53
CA ILE A 256 7.80 -13.42 -10.50
C ILE A 256 8.90 -13.46 -11.58
N ASP A 257 9.47 -12.32 -11.93
CA ASP A 257 10.59 -12.24 -12.88
C ASP A 257 11.90 -12.85 -12.33
N ARG A 258 12.05 -12.94 -11.01
CA ARG A 258 13.19 -13.61 -10.38
C ARG A 258 13.05 -15.11 -10.24
N ILE A 259 11.84 -15.66 -10.27
CA ILE A 259 11.60 -17.10 -10.10
C ILE A 259 11.91 -17.89 -11.37
N LEU A 260 11.83 -17.28 -12.55
CA LEU A 260 11.82 -17.99 -13.82
C LEU A 260 13.17 -18.53 -14.29
N ASP A 261 14.31 -18.15 -13.69
CA ASP A 261 15.60 -18.73 -14.06
C ASP A 261 16.51 -19.04 -12.85
N ARG A 262 16.03 -19.89 -11.96
CA ARG A 262 16.85 -20.46 -10.87
C ARG A 262 17.79 -21.57 -11.34
N THR A 263 18.25 -21.49 -12.58
CA THR A 263 19.34 -22.34 -13.05
C THR A 263 20.60 -21.98 -12.27
N ILE A 264 21.18 -22.93 -11.56
CA ILE A 264 22.44 -22.75 -10.85
C ILE A 264 23.55 -22.51 -11.88
N VAL A 265 24.21 -21.38 -11.80
CA VAL A 265 25.34 -21.03 -12.69
C VAL A 265 26.68 -21.26 -12.00
N ASP A 266 26.74 -21.13 -10.68
CA ASP A 266 27.94 -21.36 -9.90
C ASP A 266 27.62 -21.90 -8.51
N VAL A 267 28.57 -22.66 -7.93
CA VAL A 267 28.57 -23.03 -6.53
C VAL A 267 29.91 -22.57 -5.95
N LEU A 268 29.88 -21.77 -4.90
CA LEU A 268 31.05 -21.21 -4.25
C LEU A 268 31.17 -21.73 -2.81
N ASP A 269 32.40 -21.93 -2.35
CA ASP A 269 32.66 -22.11 -0.93
C ASP A 269 32.68 -20.76 -0.16
N PHE A 270 32.84 -20.79 1.14
CA PHE A 270 32.85 -19.59 1.98
C PHE A 270 34.01 -18.61 1.69
N SER A 271 35.04 -19.04 0.94
CA SER A 271 36.13 -18.18 0.47
C SER A 271 35.85 -17.54 -0.88
N GLY A 272 34.65 -17.80 -1.48
CA GLY A 272 34.27 -17.33 -2.80
C GLY A 272 34.83 -18.12 -3.95
N LYS A 273 35.49 -19.28 -3.68
CA LYS A 273 36.07 -20.14 -4.71
C LYS A 273 35.02 -21.09 -5.28
N LYS A 274 34.96 -21.25 -6.60
CA LYS A 274 34.12 -22.24 -7.28
C LYS A 274 34.44 -23.65 -6.81
N THR A 275 33.39 -24.40 -6.52
CA THR A 275 33.48 -25.78 -6.06
C THR A 275 32.33 -26.63 -6.58
N SER A 276 32.43 -27.95 -6.52
CA SER A 276 31.29 -28.85 -6.67
C SER A 276 30.52 -28.96 -5.35
N GLU A 277 29.31 -29.50 -5.40
CA GLU A 277 28.54 -29.81 -4.18
C GLU A 277 29.36 -30.67 -3.22
N LYS A 278 29.31 -30.28 -1.94
CA LYS A 278 30.00 -30.99 -0.83
C LYS A 278 29.04 -31.05 0.35
N TYR A 279 29.18 -32.17 1.12
CA TYR A 279 28.39 -32.35 2.35
C TYR A 279 29.08 -31.72 3.56
N ASN A 280 28.31 -31.36 4.55
CA ASN A 280 28.72 -30.86 5.86
C ASN A 280 29.54 -29.55 5.85
N ILE A 281 29.54 -28.83 4.74
CA ILE A 281 30.08 -27.46 4.64
C ILE A 281 29.08 -26.53 3.99
N PRO A 282 28.96 -25.26 4.45
CA PRO A 282 28.09 -24.28 3.82
C PRO A 282 28.62 -23.92 2.43
N LEU A 283 27.73 -23.93 1.46
CA LEU A 283 27.98 -23.51 0.08
C LEU A 283 27.03 -22.41 -0.35
N PHE A 284 27.48 -21.53 -1.25
CA PHE A 284 26.67 -20.49 -1.87
C PHE A 284 26.35 -20.93 -3.31
N TYR A 285 25.07 -21.05 -3.57
CA TYR A 285 24.53 -21.39 -4.90
C TYR A 285 24.14 -20.10 -5.59
N ILE A 286 24.82 -19.77 -6.67
CA ILE A 286 24.55 -18.59 -7.49
C ILE A 286 23.61 -19.01 -8.63
N TYR A 287 22.51 -18.31 -8.77
CA TYR A 287 21.52 -18.55 -9.82
C TYR A 287 21.65 -17.54 -10.95
N LYS A 288 21.20 -17.93 -12.15
CA LYS A 288 21.29 -17.09 -13.35
C LYS A 288 20.53 -15.76 -13.21
N ASN A 289 19.47 -15.73 -12.41
CA ASN A 289 18.73 -14.52 -12.06
C ASN A 289 19.44 -13.60 -11.04
N GLY A 290 20.64 -13.94 -10.59
CA GLY A 290 21.42 -13.19 -9.62
C GLY A 290 21.16 -13.55 -8.15
N ASP A 291 20.20 -14.45 -7.87
CA ASP A 291 19.95 -14.92 -6.52
C ASP A 291 21.13 -15.71 -5.96
N VAL A 292 21.28 -15.68 -4.65
CA VAL A 292 22.29 -16.44 -3.92
C VAL A 292 21.64 -17.16 -2.76
N ASP A 293 21.66 -18.49 -2.78
CA ASP A 293 21.23 -19.31 -1.64
C ASP A 293 22.44 -19.82 -0.86
N ARG A 294 22.38 -19.75 0.46
CA ARG A 294 23.31 -20.47 1.33
C ARG A 294 22.71 -21.80 1.74
N LYS A 295 23.36 -22.92 1.38
CA LYS A 295 22.90 -24.26 1.73
C LYS A 295 23.98 -25.04 2.48
N LEU A 296 23.55 -25.80 3.47
CA LEU A 296 24.35 -26.82 4.15
C LEU A 296 23.65 -28.15 3.91
N ILE A 297 24.27 -29.00 3.09
CA ILE A 297 23.79 -30.37 2.85
C ILE A 297 24.48 -31.29 3.87
N ILE A 298 23.69 -31.89 4.73
CA ILE A 298 24.15 -32.81 5.77
C ILE A 298 23.97 -34.23 5.23
N GLN A 299 25.03 -35.04 5.37
CA GLN A 299 24.99 -36.46 5.04
C GLN A 299 24.98 -37.27 6.33
#